data_ed45cf887ce45b1c8c8cfd6525ac2a80
#
_entry.id   ed45cf887ce45b1c8c8cfd6525ac2a80
#
_cell.length_a   1.000
_cell.length_b   1.000
_cell.length_c   1.000
_cell.angle_alpha   90.00
_cell.angle_beta   90.00
_cell.angle_gamma   90.00
#
_symmetry.space_group_name_H-M   'P 1'
#
loop_
_entity.id
_entity.type
_entity.pdbx_description
1 polymer ?
#
loop_
_entity_poly.entity_id
_entity_poly.type
_entity_poly.pdbx_seq_one_letter_code
_entity_poly.pdbx_strand_id
1 'polypeptide(L)'
;FEWKGSLSLQPVSSKGTFVVEGFKALSAYEFLSEELPFQLTDGSFSLGGSYDFAIKAKQGMQLTASLPSIRADNLAIRPKKSGDDWVRLPEIKITDTRIDLAKQSAAISAIDVKGMQAKVWLEPDGSLNLMQLTEQGANIKKASGSDWKADIGKVTLSAGAFDVEDRTVKPA
;
A
#
# COMPACT_ATOMS: atom_id res chain seq x y z
N PHE A 1 18.26 -7.07 3.59
CA PHE A 1 18.12 -6.94 2.13
C PHE A 1 19.09 -7.86 1.41
N GLU A 2 18.58 -8.68 0.54
CA GLU A 2 19.38 -9.52 -0.38
C GLU A 2 18.97 -9.21 -1.81
N TRP A 3 19.95 -9.25 -2.73
CA TRP A 3 19.70 -9.13 -4.15
C TRP A 3 20.63 -10.05 -4.94
N LYS A 4 20.09 -10.73 -5.94
CA LYS A 4 20.82 -11.54 -6.89
C LYS A 4 20.31 -11.25 -8.29
N GLY A 5 21.19 -10.87 -9.20
CA GLY A 5 20.75 -10.52 -10.54
C GLY A 5 21.88 -10.20 -11.49
N SER A 6 21.49 -9.72 -12.65
CA SER A 6 22.37 -9.21 -13.69
C SER A 6 22.04 -7.76 -14.01
N LEU A 7 23.07 -7.00 -14.37
CA LEU A 7 22.99 -5.63 -14.80
C LEU A 7 23.74 -5.49 -16.14
N SER A 8 23.13 -4.82 -17.12
CA SER A 8 23.76 -4.39 -18.36
C SER A 8 23.63 -2.89 -18.51
N LEU A 9 24.67 -2.25 -18.99
CA LEU A 9 24.67 -0.80 -19.24
C LEU A 9 24.40 -0.44 -20.71
N GLN A 10 24.59 -1.43 -21.62
CA GLN A 10 24.33 -1.25 -23.05
C GLN A 10 23.73 -2.53 -23.65
N PRO A 11 22.39 -2.60 -23.89
CA PRO A 11 21.36 -1.67 -23.44
C PRO A 11 21.19 -1.69 -21.92
N VAL A 12 20.68 -0.60 -21.35
CA VAL A 12 20.41 -0.53 -19.89
C VAL A 12 19.32 -1.54 -19.55
N SER A 13 19.68 -2.54 -18.77
CA SER A 13 18.75 -3.57 -18.30
C SER A 13 19.23 -4.19 -17.00
N SER A 14 18.29 -4.67 -16.20
CA SER A 14 18.56 -5.41 -14.98
C SER A 14 17.46 -6.41 -14.74
N LYS A 15 17.83 -7.63 -14.36
CA LYS A 15 16.87 -8.62 -13.88
C LYS A 15 17.44 -9.37 -12.69
N GLY A 16 16.58 -9.78 -11.80
CA GLY A 16 17.03 -10.49 -10.62
C GLY A 16 15.92 -10.82 -9.66
N THR A 17 16.33 -11.32 -8.52
CA THR A 17 15.51 -11.58 -7.35
C THR A 17 15.99 -10.72 -6.20
N PHE A 18 15.07 -10.38 -5.31
CA PHE A 18 15.39 -9.63 -4.10
C PHE A 18 14.53 -10.12 -2.94
N VAL A 19 15.04 -9.90 -1.73
CA VAL A 19 14.33 -10.11 -0.46
C VAL A 19 14.59 -8.90 0.44
N VAL A 20 13.53 -8.37 0.99
CA VAL A 20 13.52 -7.29 1.98
C VAL A 20 12.77 -7.81 3.19
N GLU A 21 13.37 -7.82 4.36
CA GLU A 21 12.74 -8.26 5.60
C GLU A 21 12.77 -7.15 6.65
N GLY A 22 11.65 -6.97 7.32
CA GLY A 22 11.53 -6.07 8.46
C GLY A 22 11.82 -4.60 8.14
N PHE A 23 11.56 -4.16 6.90
CA PHE A 23 11.75 -2.75 6.54
C PHE A 23 10.73 -1.89 7.26
N LYS A 24 11.20 -0.92 8.04
CA LYS A 24 10.33 -0.09 8.87
C LYS A 24 9.36 0.74 8.03
N ALA A 25 8.07 0.69 8.39
CA ALA A 25 7.04 1.46 7.71
C ALA A 25 7.26 2.97 7.76
N LEU A 26 7.82 3.48 8.87
CA LEU A 26 8.21 4.89 8.99
C LEU A 26 9.24 5.31 7.93
N SER A 27 10.24 4.47 7.66
CA SER A 27 11.23 4.77 6.61
C SER A 27 10.60 4.77 5.21
N ALA A 28 9.65 3.85 4.94
CA ALA A 28 8.89 3.89 3.70
C ALA A 28 8.03 5.15 3.59
N TYR A 29 7.42 5.55 4.71
CA TYR A 29 6.55 6.72 4.78
C TYR A 29 7.31 8.03 4.48
N GLU A 30 8.56 8.18 4.91
CA GLU A 30 9.38 9.36 4.60
C GLU A 30 9.48 9.64 3.09
N PHE A 31 9.51 8.59 2.27
CA PHE A 31 9.54 8.72 0.80
C PHE A 31 8.15 8.90 0.17
N LEU A 32 7.09 8.45 0.83
CA LEU A 32 5.73 8.41 0.29
C LEU A 32 4.79 9.42 0.98
N SER A 33 5.29 10.20 1.92
CA SER A 33 4.47 11.06 2.78
C SER A 33 3.65 12.12 2.04
N GLU A 34 4.15 12.59 0.89
CA GLU A 34 3.43 13.57 0.06
C GLU A 34 2.28 12.92 -0.72
N GLU A 35 2.43 11.65 -1.08
CA GLU A 35 1.47 10.90 -1.90
C GLU A 35 0.38 10.22 -1.05
N LEU A 36 0.70 9.88 0.20
CA LEU A 36 -0.25 9.22 1.10
C LEU A 36 -1.15 10.23 1.81
N PRO A 37 -2.47 9.99 1.87
CA PRO A 37 -3.42 10.88 2.56
C PRO A 37 -3.38 10.76 4.08
N PHE A 38 -2.65 9.80 4.62
CA PHE A 38 -2.53 9.45 6.03
C PHE A 38 -1.07 9.35 6.46
N GLN A 39 -0.82 9.19 7.76
CA GLN A 39 0.49 8.89 8.33
C GLN A 39 0.56 7.41 8.72
N LEU A 40 1.72 6.78 8.41
CA LEU A 40 2.14 5.54 9.04
C LEU A 40 2.95 5.88 10.29
N THR A 41 2.54 5.38 11.45
CA THR A 41 3.16 5.69 12.73
C THR A 41 3.96 4.53 13.31
N ASP A 42 3.67 3.31 12.86
CA ASP A 42 4.39 2.09 13.26
C ASP A 42 4.26 1.02 12.17
N GLY A 43 5.03 -0.04 12.31
CA GLY A 43 4.98 -1.25 11.53
C GLY A 43 6.21 -1.54 10.70
N SER A 44 6.15 -2.67 9.99
CA SER A 44 7.20 -3.12 9.09
C SER A 44 6.66 -3.84 7.88
N PHE A 45 7.47 -3.89 6.82
CA PHE A 45 7.19 -4.62 5.59
C PHE A 45 8.26 -5.69 5.34
N SER A 46 7.80 -6.83 4.85
CA SER A 46 8.67 -7.88 4.31
C SER A 46 8.13 -8.30 2.95
N LEU A 47 8.98 -8.34 1.95
CA LEU A 47 8.62 -8.74 0.60
C LEU A 47 9.81 -9.34 -0.12
N GLY A 48 9.52 -10.19 -1.06
CA GLY A 48 10.53 -10.74 -1.95
C GLY A 48 9.93 -11.06 -3.31
N GLY A 49 10.76 -11.12 -4.32
CA GLY A 49 10.28 -11.40 -5.65
C GLY A 49 11.36 -11.37 -6.72
N SER A 50 10.88 -11.35 -7.95
CA SER A 50 11.70 -11.19 -9.14
C SER A 50 11.25 -9.99 -9.94
N TYR A 51 12.19 -9.41 -10.69
CA TYR A 51 11.90 -8.32 -11.61
C TYR A 51 12.72 -8.47 -12.89
N ASP A 52 12.21 -7.88 -13.96
CA ASP A 52 12.90 -7.67 -15.23
C ASP A 52 12.67 -6.21 -15.66
N PHE A 53 13.76 -5.47 -15.74
CA PHE A 53 13.79 -4.07 -16.10
C PHE A 53 14.66 -3.83 -17.32
N ALA A 54 14.17 -3.03 -18.26
CA ALA A 54 14.95 -2.61 -19.42
C ALA A 54 14.52 -1.21 -19.90
N ILE A 55 15.49 -0.45 -20.45
CA ILE A 55 15.20 0.78 -21.19
C ILE A 55 15.38 0.49 -22.67
N LYS A 56 14.28 0.52 -23.42
CA LYS A 56 14.27 0.29 -24.87
C LYS A 56 14.09 1.59 -25.61
N ALA A 57 14.95 1.85 -26.60
CA ALA A 57 15.04 3.11 -27.32
C ALA A 57 13.71 3.61 -27.93
N LYS A 58 12.80 2.70 -28.34
CA LYS A 58 11.52 3.07 -28.95
C LYS A 58 10.29 2.86 -28.04
N GLN A 59 10.45 2.12 -26.94
CA GLN A 59 9.35 1.71 -26.07
C GLN A 59 9.46 2.32 -24.66
N GLY A 60 10.56 3.03 -24.37
CA GLY A 60 10.82 3.59 -23.06
C GLY A 60 11.16 2.53 -22.00
N MET A 61 10.81 2.84 -20.78
CA MET A 61 11.04 1.99 -19.62
C MET A 61 10.06 0.82 -19.59
N GLN A 62 10.62 -0.39 -19.48
CA GLN A 62 9.89 -1.64 -19.31
C GLN A 62 10.23 -2.21 -17.93
N LEU A 63 9.25 -2.53 -17.15
CA LEU A 63 9.41 -3.20 -15.87
C LEU A 63 8.29 -4.20 -15.67
N THR A 64 8.67 -5.44 -15.40
CA THR A 64 7.76 -6.45 -14.87
C THR A 64 8.27 -6.91 -13.52
N ALA A 65 7.38 -7.14 -12.57
CA ALA A 65 7.71 -7.68 -11.27
C ALA A 65 6.72 -8.76 -10.85
N SER A 66 7.23 -9.76 -10.14
CA SER A 66 6.43 -10.82 -9.52
C SER A 66 6.82 -10.93 -8.06
N LEU A 67 5.85 -10.71 -7.17
CA LEU A 67 5.99 -10.71 -5.72
C LEU A 67 5.08 -11.79 -5.15
N PRO A 68 5.58 -13.01 -4.92
CA PRO A 68 4.79 -14.13 -4.39
C PRO A 68 4.14 -13.84 -3.05
N SER A 69 4.82 -13.07 -2.20
CA SER A 69 4.30 -12.67 -0.90
C SER A 69 4.82 -11.30 -0.50
N ILE A 70 3.90 -10.44 -0.07
CA ILE A 70 4.18 -9.20 0.64
C ILE A 70 3.51 -9.33 2.00
N ARG A 71 4.24 -9.02 3.06
CA ARG A 71 3.73 -9.02 4.42
C ARG A 71 3.93 -7.65 5.03
N ALA A 72 2.92 -7.18 5.75
CA ALA A 72 3.03 -6.02 6.60
C ALA A 72 2.59 -6.40 8.02
N ASP A 73 3.39 -6.02 9.00
CA ASP A 73 3.18 -6.35 10.40
C ASP A 73 3.04 -5.07 11.23
N ASN A 74 2.05 -5.07 12.13
CA ASN A 74 1.80 -4.03 13.12
C ASN A 74 1.71 -2.61 12.57
N LEU A 75 1.10 -2.44 11.38
CA LEU A 75 0.89 -1.11 10.83
C LEU A 75 -0.06 -0.30 11.70
N ALA A 76 0.31 0.94 11.98
CA ALA A 76 -0.54 1.92 12.63
C ALA A 76 -0.73 3.13 11.71
N ILE A 77 -1.97 3.55 11.57
CA ILE A 77 -2.39 4.56 10.59
C ILE A 77 -3.21 5.62 11.31
N ARG A 78 -2.89 6.89 11.03
CA ARG A 78 -3.65 8.06 11.49
C ARG A 78 -3.80 9.10 10.39
N PRO A 79 -4.81 9.98 10.45
CA PRO A 79 -4.86 11.16 9.59
C PRO A 79 -3.69 12.11 9.84
N LYS A 80 -3.27 12.85 8.83
CA LYS A 80 -2.15 13.82 8.94
C LYS A 80 -2.34 14.89 10.01
N LYS A 81 -3.58 15.18 10.38
CA LYS A 81 -3.94 16.22 11.37
C LYS A 81 -4.37 15.67 12.73
N SER A 82 -4.30 14.35 12.94
CA SER A 82 -4.66 13.70 14.19
C SER A 82 -3.43 13.33 15.01
N GLY A 83 -3.55 13.36 16.35
CA GLY A 83 -2.55 12.83 17.27
C GLY A 83 -2.67 11.32 17.51
N ASP A 84 -3.84 10.72 17.21
CA ASP A 84 -4.17 9.34 17.53
C ASP A 84 -4.21 8.43 16.32
N ASP A 85 -3.81 7.17 16.50
CA ASP A 85 -4.00 6.12 15.52
C ASP A 85 -5.48 5.74 15.44
N TRP A 86 -6.02 5.73 14.21
CA TRP A 86 -7.40 5.36 13.96
C TRP A 86 -7.54 3.92 13.49
N VAL A 87 -6.51 3.40 12.83
CA VAL A 87 -6.50 2.03 12.32
C VAL A 87 -5.19 1.35 12.71
N ARG A 88 -5.29 0.14 13.24
CA ARG A 88 -4.18 -0.76 13.50
C ARG A 88 -4.39 -2.06 12.74
N LEU A 89 -3.37 -2.50 12.06
CA LEU A 89 -3.35 -3.67 11.20
C LEU A 89 -2.21 -4.60 11.64
N PRO A 90 -2.47 -5.51 12.61
CA PRO A 90 -1.44 -6.40 13.13
C PRO A 90 -0.80 -7.27 12.06
N GLU A 91 -1.59 -7.77 11.10
CA GLU A 91 -1.07 -8.59 10.01
C GLU A 91 -1.83 -8.31 8.71
N ILE A 92 -1.06 -8.03 7.65
CA ILE A 92 -1.55 -8.02 6.28
C ILE A 92 -0.64 -8.95 5.47
N LYS A 93 -1.25 -9.84 4.71
CA LYS A 93 -0.58 -10.68 3.74
C LYS A 93 -1.18 -10.46 2.35
N ILE A 94 -0.32 -10.14 1.39
CA ILE A 94 -0.70 -10.00 -0.02
C ILE A 94 0.01 -11.12 -0.78
N THR A 95 -0.74 -11.86 -1.57
CA THR A 95 -0.26 -13.06 -2.26
C THR A 95 -0.31 -12.87 -3.77
N ASP A 96 0.76 -13.31 -4.44
CA ASP A 96 0.90 -13.34 -5.90
C ASP A 96 0.58 -12.00 -6.58
N THR A 97 1.37 -10.98 -6.26
CA THR A 97 1.30 -9.69 -6.93
C THR A 97 2.15 -9.70 -8.20
N ARG A 98 1.57 -9.29 -9.32
CA ARG A 98 2.25 -9.10 -10.60
C ARG A 98 2.06 -7.67 -11.08
N ILE A 99 3.14 -7.05 -11.50
CA ILE A 99 3.16 -5.67 -12.00
C ILE A 99 3.77 -5.67 -13.40
N ASP A 100 3.12 -4.98 -14.34
CA ASP A 100 3.63 -4.72 -15.69
C ASP A 100 3.49 -3.22 -15.98
N LEU A 101 4.61 -2.51 -15.93
CA LEU A 101 4.63 -1.05 -16.12
C LEU A 101 4.26 -0.66 -17.56
N ALA A 102 4.69 -1.45 -18.54
CA ALA A 102 4.42 -1.16 -19.94
C ALA A 102 2.93 -1.30 -20.28
N LYS A 103 2.24 -2.23 -19.61
CA LYS A 103 0.79 -2.41 -19.72
C LYS A 103 -0.01 -1.61 -18.72
N GLN A 104 0.68 -0.89 -17.82
CA GLN A 104 0.04 -0.17 -16.73
C GLN A 104 -0.93 -1.06 -15.96
N SER A 105 -0.49 -2.27 -15.59
CA SER A 105 -1.34 -3.25 -14.94
C SER A 105 -0.70 -3.82 -13.69
N ALA A 106 -1.54 -4.04 -12.67
CA ALA A 106 -1.22 -4.75 -11.45
C ALA A 106 -2.30 -5.80 -11.18
N ALA A 107 -1.89 -7.04 -10.88
CA ALA A 107 -2.79 -8.11 -10.48
C ALA A 107 -2.36 -8.66 -9.12
N ILE A 108 -3.33 -8.82 -8.21
CA ILE A 108 -3.14 -9.33 -6.86
C ILE A 108 -4.10 -10.51 -6.67
N SER A 109 -3.59 -11.70 -6.34
CA SER A 109 -4.46 -12.86 -6.15
C SER A 109 -5.27 -12.78 -4.86
N ALA A 110 -4.65 -12.40 -3.75
CA ALA A 110 -5.36 -12.29 -2.48
C ALA A 110 -4.73 -11.24 -1.56
N ILE A 111 -5.58 -10.61 -0.75
CA ILE A 111 -5.22 -9.73 0.37
C ILE A 111 -5.91 -10.29 1.61
N ASP A 112 -5.15 -10.74 2.59
CA ASP A 112 -5.64 -11.21 3.87
C ASP A 112 -5.25 -10.21 4.96
N VAL A 113 -6.24 -9.67 5.66
CA VAL A 113 -6.08 -8.76 6.80
C VAL A 113 -6.57 -9.45 8.06
N LYS A 114 -5.71 -9.56 9.06
CA LYS A 114 -6.04 -10.24 10.32
C LYS A 114 -5.86 -9.32 11.51
N GLY A 115 -6.87 -9.33 12.38
CA GLY A 115 -6.82 -8.62 13.65
C GLY A 115 -6.96 -7.10 13.53
N MET A 116 -7.50 -6.59 12.42
CA MET A 116 -7.71 -5.15 12.23
C MET A 116 -8.46 -4.55 13.42
N GLN A 117 -7.98 -3.43 13.92
CA GLN A 117 -8.63 -2.60 14.92
C GLN A 117 -8.87 -1.22 14.32
N ALA A 118 -10.10 -0.72 14.40
CA ALA A 118 -10.42 0.59 13.87
C ALA A 118 -11.35 1.36 14.80
N LYS A 119 -11.05 2.64 15.02
CA LYS A 119 -11.92 3.61 15.65
C LYS A 119 -12.78 4.25 14.58
N VAL A 120 -14.07 4.04 14.66
CA VAL A 120 -15.05 4.48 13.65
C VAL A 120 -16.07 5.39 14.32
N TRP A 121 -16.26 6.59 13.79
CA TRP A 121 -17.34 7.43 14.29
C TRP A 121 -17.99 8.23 13.16
N LEU A 122 -19.24 8.61 13.43
CA LEU A 122 -19.96 9.58 12.61
C LEU A 122 -19.62 10.98 13.12
N GLU A 123 -19.17 11.84 12.23
CA GLU A 123 -18.97 13.26 12.50
C GLU A 123 -20.34 13.98 12.63
N PRO A 124 -20.40 15.21 13.21
CA PRO A 124 -21.66 15.96 13.32
C PRO A 124 -22.38 16.19 12.00
N ASP A 125 -21.70 16.15 10.88
CA ASP A 125 -22.27 16.28 9.53
C ASP A 125 -22.74 14.93 8.93
N GLY A 126 -22.61 13.82 9.69
CA GLY A 126 -22.99 12.47 9.25
C GLY A 126 -21.93 11.75 8.41
N SER A 127 -20.77 12.34 8.17
CA SER A 127 -19.67 11.67 7.47
C SER A 127 -18.93 10.70 8.39
N LEU A 128 -18.33 9.64 7.80
CA LEU A 128 -17.48 8.72 8.55
C LEU A 128 -16.06 9.29 8.68
N ASN A 129 -15.50 9.28 9.90
CA ASN A 129 -14.12 9.71 10.15
C ASN A 129 -13.11 9.04 9.23
N LEU A 130 -13.25 7.73 8.94
CA LEU A 130 -12.34 6.98 8.10
C LEU A 130 -12.24 7.51 6.66
N MET A 131 -13.25 8.26 6.19
CA MET A 131 -13.18 8.93 4.89
C MET A 131 -12.01 9.92 4.81
N GLN A 132 -11.63 10.53 5.94
CA GLN A 132 -10.48 11.44 6.00
C GLN A 132 -9.14 10.75 5.69
N LEU A 133 -9.06 9.42 5.83
CA LEU A 133 -7.89 8.64 5.44
C LEU A 133 -7.80 8.47 3.91
N THR A 134 -8.88 8.71 3.17
CA THR A 134 -8.98 8.52 1.73
C THR A 134 -9.17 9.83 0.95
N GLU A 135 -9.92 10.80 1.50
CA GLU A 135 -10.28 12.04 0.82
C GLU A 135 -9.09 12.95 0.51
N GLN A 136 -8.07 12.94 1.36
CA GLN A 136 -6.83 13.66 1.06
C GLN A 136 -6.04 13.00 -0.09
N GLY A 137 -6.27 11.71 -0.34
CA GLY A 137 -5.73 10.98 -1.49
C GLY A 137 -6.54 11.18 -2.78
N ALA A 138 -7.79 11.63 -2.69
CA ALA A 138 -8.57 12.00 -3.88
C ALA A 138 -7.99 13.23 -4.61
N ASN A 139 -7.14 14.01 -3.94
CA ASN A 139 -6.25 15.00 -4.53
C ASN A 139 -4.92 14.42 -5.06
N ILE A 140 -4.70 13.09 -5.01
CA ILE A 140 -3.78 12.49 -5.96
C ILE A 140 -4.34 12.93 -7.32
N LYS A 141 -3.73 13.97 -7.88
CA LYS A 141 -3.97 14.41 -9.24
C LYS A 141 -4.09 13.11 -10.01
N LYS A 142 -5.26 12.82 -10.60
CA LYS A 142 -5.32 11.86 -11.69
C LYS A 142 -4.15 12.26 -12.55
N ALA A 143 -3.06 11.51 -12.46
CA ALA A 143 -1.95 11.71 -13.37
C ALA A 143 -2.61 11.56 -14.69
N SER A 144 -2.82 12.68 -15.34
CA SER A 144 -3.61 12.80 -16.54
C SER A 144 -3.04 11.80 -17.53
N GLY A 145 -3.76 10.72 -17.79
CA GLY A 145 -3.46 9.75 -18.82
C GLY A 145 -2.91 8.40 -18.38
N SER A 146 -2.93 8.02 -17.10
CA SER A 146 -2.50 6.67 -16.71
C SER A 146 -3.72 5.78 -16.43
N ASP A 147 -4.12 5.01 -17.44
CA ASP A 147 -5.18 3.99 -17.33
C ASP A 147 -4.65 2.72 -16.64
N TRP A 148 -4.14 2.85 -15.41
CA TRP A 148 -3.73 1.69 -14.63
C TRP A 148 -4.92 0.74 -14.40
N LYS A 149 -4.73 -0.52 -14.75
CA LYS A 149 -5.67 -1.60 -14.49
C LYS A 149 -5.20 -2.35 -13.26
N ALA A 150 -6.00 -2.31 -12.20
CA ALA A 150 -5.78 -3.10 -11.00
C ALA A 150 -6.82 -4.22 -10.91
N ASP A 151 -6.36 -5.45 -10.75
CA ASP A 151 -7.20 -6.63 -10.54
C ASP A 151 -6.89 -7.24 -9.18
N ILE A 152 -7.90 -7.40 -8.32
CA ILE A 152 -7.78 -7.98 -6.98
C ILE A 152 -8.77 -9.14 -6.90
N GLY A 153 -8.24 -10.36 -6.82
CA GLY A 153 -9.04 -11.57 -6.85
C GLY A 153 -9.85 -11.79 -5.56
N LYS A 154 -9.23 -11.64 -4.39
CA LYS A 154 -9.88 -11.88 -3.11
C LYS A 154 -9.37 -10.95 -2.03
N VAL A 155 -10.29 -10.44 -1.19
CA VAL A 155 -9.95 -9.73 0.05
C VAL A 155 -10.62 -10.44 1.23
N THR A 156 -9.85 -10.78 2.25
CA THR A 156 -10.34 -11.41 3.48
C THR A 156 -10.02 -10.52 4.67
N LEU A 157 -11.02 -10.26 5.49
CA LEU A 157 -10.86 -9.63 6.81
C LEU A 157 -11.26 -10.63 7.87
N SER A 158 -10.38 -10.92 8.83
CA SER A 158 -10.64 -11.85 9.94
C SER A 158 -10.23 -11.24 11.27
N ALA A 159 -10.96 -11.61 12.33
CA ALA A 159 -10.73 -11.17 13.71
C ALA A 159 -10.65 -9.63 13.85
N GLY A 160 -11.47 -8.90 13.10
CA GLY A 160 -11.57 -7.45 13.19
C GLY A 160 -12.28 -6.98 14.46
N ALA A 161 -11.84 -5.89 15.05
CA ALA A 161 -12.50 -5.18 16.15
C ALA A 161 -12.74 -3.71 15.76
N PHE A 162 -13.94 -3.22 16.02
CA PHE A 162 -14.34 -1.86 15.70
C PHE A 162 -14.87 -1.19 16.96
N ASP A 163 -14.30 -0.04 17.30
CA ASP A 163 -14.81 0.87 18.31
C ASP A 163 -15.65 1.92 17.59
N VAL A 164 -16.97 1.90 17.85
CA VAL A 164 -17.93 2.70 17.07
C VAL A 164 -18.58 3.76 17.96
N GLU A 165 -18.53 5.01 17.55
CA GLU A 165 -19.12 6.16 18.26
C GLU A 165 -20.01 6.97 17.31
N ASP A 166 -21.14 7.47 17.82
CA ASP A 166 -22.01 8.44 17.13
C ASP A 166 -21.82 9.83 17.75
N ARG A 167 -21.25 10.76 16.99
CA ARG A 167 -21.02 12.16 17.38
C ARG A 167 -22.03 13.12 16.76
N THR A 168 -23.02 12.61 16.04
CA THR A 168 -24.10 13.45 15.47
C THR A 168 -25.04 13.98 16.55
N VAL A 169 -25.16 13.24 17.67
CA VAL A 169 -25.99 13.65 18.85
C VAL A 169 -25.08 14.23 19.94
N LYS A 170 -25.41 15.42 20.40
CA LYS A 170 -24.78 15.96 21.61
C LYS A 170 -25.34 15.21 22.81
N PRO A 171 -24.51 14.71 23.74
CA PRO A 171 -25.01 14.23 25.02
C PRO A 171 -25.71 15.36 25.71
N ALA A 172 -26.92 15.06 26.25
CA ALA A 172 -27.75 16.01 26.96
C ALA A 172 -27.09 16.47 28.27
#